data_299a6caa17d201df9ffab9431ca2e73f
#
_entry.id   299a6caa17d201df9ffab9431ca2e73f
#
_cell.length_a   1.000
_cell.length_b   1.000
_cell.length_c   1.000
_cell.angle_alpha   90.00
_cell.angle_beta   90.00
_cell.angle_gamma   90.00
#
_symmetry.space_group_name_H-M   'P 1'
#
loop_
_entity.id
_entity.type
_entity.pdbx_description
1 polymer ?
#
loop_
_entity_poly.entity_id
_entity_poly.type
_entity_poly.pdbx_seq_one_letter_code
_entity_poly.pdbx_strand_id
1 'polypeptide(L)'
;MSVAGGVAGAELKPTRVIDTHTHFYDPTRLGGVPWPPKESKLLYRTVLPDDWAAVAGPQGVRETVVVEASPLVEDNQWVLDLAAKDARLIGVVGNLDPNDAGFEANVKRFAANPKFRGVRWRGGLVDIDKNPENVLRGAKVLAEHGLELDLNGSNAMLPHALKLAETVPDLRMVINHLGGSGDPAATKPGWDKGVAILARRCPNVYMKVSALVEQVPGAEGAAPRELAYYLPVLEHLWKEFGEDRLIYGSNWPVSDRGAPYEVVFGLVREFFAGKGEGAMEKYFWKNALVAYGVK
;
A
#
# COMPACT_ATOMS: atom_id res chain seq x y z
N MET A 1 -28.51 -7.39 45.82
CA MET A 1 -28.27 -7.78 44.42
C MET A 1 -27.97 -6.51 43.67
N SER A 2 -26.67 -6.24 43.43
CA SER A 2 -26.24 -5.08 42.66
C SER A 2 -25.96 -5.55 41.23
N VAL A 3 -26.76 -5.06 40.29
CA VAL A 3 -26.54 -5.32 38.85
C VAL A 3 -25.50 -4.35 38.40
N ALA A 4 -24.28 -4.83 38.19
CA ALA A 4 -23.24 -4.07 37.51
C ALA A 4 -23.63 -3.89 36.04
N GLY A 5 -24.19 -2.73 35.72
CA GLY A 5 -24.39 -2.33 34.33
C GLY A 5 -23.02 -2.14 33.67
N GLY A 6 -22.65 -3.11 32.82
CA GLY A 6 -21.50 -2.95 31.94
C GLY A 6 -21.76 -1.77 31.01
N VAL A 7 -20.99 -0.70 31.15
CA VAL A 7 -20.92 0.38 30.17
C VAL A 7 -20.27 -0.27 28.94
N ALA A 8 -21.05 -0.50 27.88
CA ALA A 8 -20.49 -0.86 26.58
C ALA A 8 -19.53 0.28 26.21
N GLY A 9 -18.22 0.00 26.28
CA GLY A 9 -17.20 0.95 25.86
C GLY A 9 -17.48 1.37 24.42
N ALA A 10 -17.49 2.67 24.16
CA ALA A 10 -17.65 3.18 22.80
C ALA A 10 -16.61 2.51 21.89
N GLU A 11 -17.06 1.98 20.76
CA GLU A 11 -16.19 1.34 19.78
C GLU A 11 -15.16 2.39 19.30
N LEU A 12 -13.88 2.10 19.51
CA LEU A 12 -12.81 3.00 19.07
C LEU A 12 -12.83 3.15 17.56
N LYS A 13 -12.84 4.40 17.08
CA LYS A 13 -12.81 4.73 15.65
C LYS A 13 -11.73 5.77 15.39
N PRO A 14 -10.94 5.63 14.32
CA PRO A 14 -9.99 6.67 13.96
C PRO A 14 -10.73 7.95 13.54
N THR A 15 -10.14 9.11 13.82
CA THR A 15 -10.73 10.40 13.44
C THR A 15 -10.65 10.68 11.94
N ARG A 16 -9.68 10.05 11.27
CA ARG A 16 -9.43 10.11 9.82
C ARG A 16 -8.94 8.76 9.33
N VAL A 17 -9.22 8.43 8.08
CA VAL A 17 -8.68 7.23 7.42
C VAL A 17 -8.22 7.58 6.02
N ILE A 18 -6.97 7.23 5.72
CA ILE A 18 -6.37 7.29 4.39
C ILE A 18 -6.12 5.86 3.92
N ASP A 19 -6.80 5.45 2.85
CA ASP A 19 -6.50 4.19 2.18
C ASP A 19 -5.31 4.39 1.25
N THR A 20 -4.14 3.89 1.59
CA THR A 20 -2.92 4.12 0.82
C THR A 20 -2.70 3.14 -0.33
N HIS A 21 -3.72 2.36 -0.69
CA HIS A 21 -3.58 1.40 -1.78
C HIS A 21 -4.89 1.11 -2.50
N THR A 22 -5.24 1.96 -3.45
CA THR A 22 -6.36 1.75 -4.37
C THR A 22 -5.88 1.80 -5.81
N HIS A 23 -6.65 1.20 -6.72
CA HIS A 23 -6.38 1.22 -8.15
C HIS A 23 -7.59 1.74 -8.90
N PHE A 24 -7.37 2.72 -9.80
CA PHE A 24 -8.39 3.19 -10.75
C PHE A 24 -7.92 2.94 -12.17
N TYR A 25 -8.84 2.49 -13.01
CA TYR A 25 -8.59 2.18 -14.41
C TYR A 25 -9.91 2.12 -15.19
N ASP A 26 -9.84 2.29 -16.50
CA ASP A 26 -10.99 2.25 -17.38
C ASP A 26 -10.65 1.51 -18.69
N PRO A 27 -11.09 0.24 -18.85
CA PRO A 27 -10.86 -0.53 -20.07
C PRO A 27 -11.53 0.03 -21.31
N THR A 28 -12.48 0.97 -21.16
CA THR A 28 -13.21 1.58 -22.30
C THR A 28 -12.46 2.75 -22.94
N ARG A 29 -11.34 3.20 -22.34
CA ARG A 29 -10.49 4.25 -22.90
C ARG A 29 -9.92 3.82 -24.26
N LEU A 30 -9.65 4.80 -25.12
CA LEU A 30 -8.94 4.56 -26.36
C LEU A 30 -7.57 3.89 -26.07
N GLY A 31 -7.34 2.72 -26.65
CA GLY A 31 -6.17 1.88 -26.36
C GLY A 31 -6.38 0.87 -25.22
N GLY A 32 -7.49 0.94 -24.48
CA GLY A 32 -7.78 0.03 -23.37
C GLY A 32 -6.85 0.20 -22.17
N VAL A 33 -6.65 -0.90 -21.44
CA VAL A 33 -5.72 -0.98 -20.28
C VAL A 33 -4.89 -2.27 -20.38
N PRO A 34 -3.59 -2.23 -20.03
CA PRO A 34 -2.77 -3.45 -19.98
C PRO A 34 -3.15 -4.38 -18.83
N TRP A 35 -3.75 -3.85 -17.78
CA TRP A 35 -4.23 -4.56 -16.60
C TRP A 35 -5.53 -3.93 -16.11
N PRO A 36 -6.48 -4.71 -15.59
CA PRO A 36 -6.49 -6.18 -15.44
C PRO A 36 -6.67 -6.91 -16.79
N PRO A 37 -6.34 -8.23 -16.84
CA PRO A 37 -6.55 -9.02 -18.05
C PRO A 37 -8.04 -9.21 -18.36
N LYS A 38 -8.40 -9.28 -19.65
CA LYS A 38 -9.78 -9.35 -20.13
C LYS A 38 -10.58 -10.52 -19.56
N GLU A 39 -9.90 -11.60 -19.22
CA GLU A 39 -10.47 -12.83 -18.66
C GLU A 39 -10.91 -12.67 -17.20
N SER A 40 -10.43 -11.63 -16.53
CA SER A 40 -10.78 -11.36 -15.13
C SER A 40 -12.17 -10.76 -15.02
N LYS A 41 -13.20 -11.59 -14.89
CA LYS A 41 -14.60 -11.16 -14.76
C LYS A 41 -14.84 -10.18 -13.60
N LEU A 42 -14.09 -10.32 -12.51
CA LEU A 42 -14.22 -9.47 -11.33
C LEU A 42 -13.60 -8.09 -11.56
N LEU A 43 -12.40 -8.05 -12.15
CA LEU A 43 -11.61 -6.82 -12.24
C LEU A 43 -11.73 -6.11 -13.59
N TYR A 44 -11.99 -6.82 -14.70
CA TYR A 44 -12.05 -6.20 -16.03
C TYR A 44 -13.35 -5.41 -16.23
N ARG A 45 -13.41 -4.28 -15.58
CA ARG A 45 -14.50 -3.29 -15.64
C ARG A 45 -13.92 -1.90 -15.41
N THR A 46 -14.69 -0.87 -15.69
CA THR A 46 -14.34 0.50 -15.26
C THR A 46 -14.37 0.56 -13.74
N VAL A 47 -13.32 1.13 -13.15
CA VAL A 47 -13.13 1.32 -11.71
C VAL A 47 -12.66 2.74 -11.48
N LEU A 48 -13.52 3.57 -10.92
CA LEU A 48 -13.32 5.01 -10.72
C LEU A 48 -13.48 5.40 -9.26
N PRO A 49 -13.13 6.64 -8.88
CA PRO A 49 -13.20 7.10 -7.49
C PRO A 49 -14.58 6.96 -6.84
N ASP A 50 -15.67 7.09 -7.59
CA ASP A 50 -17.03 6.93 -7.04
C ASP A 50 -17.36 5.47 -6.73
N ASP A 51 -16.85 4.51 -7.51
CA ASP A 51 -16.99 3.09 -7.23
C ASP A 51 -16.30 2.72 -5.90
N TRP A 52 -15.10 3.27 -5.67
CA TRP A 52 -14.40 3.11 -4.40
C TRP A 52 -15.15 3.79 -3.25
N ALA A 53 -15.63 5.01 -3.44
CA ALA A 53 -16.35 5.75 -2.41
C ALA A 53 -17.64 5.04 -1.98
N ALA A 54 -18.27 4.30 -2.87
CA ALA A 54 -19.47 3.51 -2.57
C ALA A 54 -19.20 2.40 -1.54
N VAL A 55 -18.00 1.79 -1.55
CA VAL A 55 -17.62 0.71 -0.62
C VAL A 55 -16.83 1.22 0.59
N ALA A 56 -15.98 2.22 0.42
CA ALA A 56 -15.11 2.79 1.46
C ALA A 56 -15.86 3.80 2.35
N GLY A 57 -16.74 4.61 1.75
CA GLY A 57 -17.51 5.66 2.44
C GLY A 57 -18.34 5.18 3.62
N PRO A 58 -19.08 4.06 3.54
CA PRO A 58 -19.80 3.48 4.68
C PRO A 58 -18.90 3.11 5.85
N GLN A 59 -17.61 2.82 5.61
CA GLN A 59 -16.62 2.52 6.64
C GLN A 59 -15.96 3.79 7.23
N GLY A 60 -16.33 4.99 6.75
CA GLY A 60 -15.74 6.26 7.19
C GLY A 60 -14.43 6.61 6.48
N VAL A 61 -14.02 5.85 5.46
CA VAL A 61 -12.82 6.11 4.67
C VAL A 61 -13.15 7.17 3.60
N ARG A 62 -12.41 8.26 3.59
CA ARG A 62 -12.73 9.44 2.77
C ARG A 62 -11.59 9.86 1.86
N GLU A 63 -10.40 9.33 2.03
CA GLU A 63 -9.20 9.73 1.30
C GLU A 63 -8.40 8.52 0.86
N THR A 64 -7.75 8.66 -0.29
CA THR A 64 -6.90 7.59 -0.81
C THR A 64 -5.63 8.12 -1.47
N VAL A 65 -4.57 7.32 -1.37
CA VAL A 65 -3.41 7.37 -2.26
C VAL A 65 -3.58 6.30 -3.32
N VAL A 66 -3.70 6.74 -4.56
CA VAL A 66 -3.89 5.86 -5.72
C VAL A 66 -2.54 5.27 -6.12
N VAL A 67 -2.46 3.96 -6.23
CA VAL A 67 -1.27 3.26 -6.72
C VAL A 67 -1.50 2.83 -8.16
N GLU A 68 -0.49 2.96 -8.99
CA GLU A 68 -0.56 2.67 -10.42
C GLU A 68 -1.20 1.29 -10.72
N ALA A 69 -1.98 1.22 -11.78
CA ALA A 69 -2.58 0.00 -12.31
C ALA A 69 -2.02 -0.37 -13.71
N SER A 70 -1.10 0.44 -14.25
CA SER A 70 -0.62 0.32 -15.63
C SER A 70 0.89 0.56 -15.71
N PRO A 71 1.61 -0.19 -16.55
CA PRO A 71 3.01 0.05 -16.82
C PRO A 71 3.25 1.23 -17.77
N LEU A 72 2.20 1.81 -18.34
CA LEU A 72 2.33 2.90 -19.31
C LEU A 72 2.61 4.24 -18.61
N VAL A 73 3.67 4.93 -19.06
CA VAL A 73 4.09 6.21 -18.47
C VAL A 73 2.98 7.26 -18.52
N GLU A 74 2.23 7.33 -19.62
CA GLU A 74 1.15 8.33 -19.77
C GLU A 74 -0.09 8.03 -18.90
N ASP A 75 -0.24 6.83 -18.40
CA ASP A 75 -1.32 6.51 -17.44
C ASP A 75 -1.11 7.19 -16.08
N ASN A 76 0.14 7.59 -15.74
CA ASN A 76 0.37 8.47 -14.58
C ASN A 76 -0.38 9.80 -14.73
N GLN A 77 -0.37 10.40 -15.94
CA GLN A 77 -1.09 11.65 -16.19
C GLN A 77 -2.60 11.43 -16.08
N TRP A 78 -3.11 10.32 -16.60
CA TRP A 78 -4.54 10.01 -16.50
C TRP A 78 -5.01 9.92 -15.04
N VAL A 79 -4.24 9.26 -14.15
CA VAL A 79 -4.57 9.21 -12.72
C VAL A 79 -4.45 10.59 -12.07
N LEU A 80 -3.45 11.39 -12.44
CA LEU A 80 -3.31 12.78 -11.95
C LEU A 80 -4.48 13.66 -12.39
N ASP A 81 -5.02 13.45 -13.59
CA ASP A 81 -6.20 14.17 -14.09
C ASP A 81 -7.48 13.79 -13.32
N LEU A 82 -7.60 12.53 -12.89
CA LEU A 82 -8.65 12.13 -11.94
C LEU A 82 -8.46 12.84 -10.60
N ALA A 83 -7.24 12.82 -10.07
CA ALA A 83 -6.93 13.44 -8.80
C ALA A 83 -7.11 14.96 -8.80
N ALA A 84 -6.93 15.63 -9.95
CA ALA A 84 -7.22 17.06 -10.09
C ALA A 84 -8.70 17.40 -9.93
N LYS A 85 -9.58 16.44 -10.26
CA LYS A 85 -11.05 16.62 -10.22
C LYS A 85 -11.67 16.11 -8.93
N ASP A 86 -10.93 15.33 -8.14
CA ASP A 86 -11.46 14.67 -6.95
C ASP A 86 -10.52 14.91 -5.73
N ALA A 87 -11.04 15.64 -4.75
CA ALA A 87 -10.29 15.97 -3.54
C ALA A 87 -9.99 14.75 -2.64
N ARG A 88 -10.75 13.66 -2.80
CA ARG A 88 -10.55 12.40 -2.07
C ARG A 88 -9.21 11.72 -2.44
N LEU A 89 -8.70 11.97 -3.65
CA LEU A 89 -7.43 11.46 -4.14
C LEU A 89 -6.30 12.41 -3.70
N ILE A 90 -5.68 12.12 -2.56
CA ILE A 90 -4.67 13.00 -1.93
C ILE A 90 -3.24 12.74 -2.39
N GLY A 91 -3.01 11.63 -3.10
CA GLY A 91 -1.71 11.26 -3.64
C GLY A 91 -1.82 10.23 -4.75
N VAL A 92 -0.79 10.19 -5.58
CA VAL A 92 -0.61 9.23 -6.68
C VAL A 92 0.80 8.64 -6.60
N VAL A 93 0.87 7.31 -6.57
CA VAL A 93 2.10 6.52 -6.74
C VAL A 93 2.07 5.97 -8.15
N GLY A 94 2.94 6.49 -9.01
CA GLY A 94 2.96 6.17 -10.43
C GLY A 94 3.83 4.97 -10.79
N ASN A 95 4.00 4.74 -12.08
CA ASN A 95 4.91 3.75 -12.63
C ASN A 95 5.97 4.43 -13.49
N LEU A 96 7.24 4.32 -13.09
CA LEU A 96 8.40 4.74 -13.86
C LEU A 96 9.51 3.70 -13.69
N ASP A 97 10.04 3.19 -14.80
CA ASP A 97 11.12 2.21 -14.80
C ASP A 97 12.49 2.91 -14.72
N PRO A 98 13.34 2.65 -13.70
CA PRO A 98 14.65 3.27 -13.59
C PRO A 98 15.62 2.89 -14.72
N ASN A 99 15.28 1.86 -15.51
CA ASN A 99 16.07 1.44 -16.68
C ASN A 99 15.73 2.24 -17.93
N ASP A 100 14.62 2.96 -17.97
CA ASP A 100 14.25 3.78 -19.12
C ASP A 100 15.15 5.01 -19.24
N ALA A 101 15.58 5.29 -20.46
CA ALA A 101 16.40 6.49 -20.76
C ALA A 101 15.68 7.80 -20.37
N GLY A 102 14.35 7.80 -20.42
CA GLY A 102 13.52 8.96 -20.06
C GLY A 102 13.16 9.06 -18.57
N PHE A 103 13.67 8.17 -17.70
CA PHE A 103 13.28 8.09 -16.30
C PHE A 103 13.37 9.42 -15.56
N GLU A 104 14.54 10.07 -15.58
CA GLU A 104 14.76 11.34 -14.86
C GLU A 104 13.88 12.49 -15.39
N ALA A 105 13.70 12.56 -16.71
CA ALA A 105 12.83 13.55 -17.33
C ALA A 105 11.36 13.34 -16.90
N ASN A 106 10.91 12.08 -16.83
CA ASN A 106 9.57 11.73 -16.38
C ASN A 106 9.39 11.97 -14.87
N VAL A 107 10.38 11.65 -14.03
CA VAL A 107 10.36 12.00 -12.60
C VAL A 107 10.17 13.50 -12.43
N LYS A 108 11.00 14.33 -13.11
CA LYS A 108 10.89 15.79 -13.06
C LYS A 108 9.52 16.29 -13.54
N ARG A 109 9.00 15.71 -14.64
CA ARG A 109 7.69 16.04 -15.21
C ARG A 109 6.58 15.82 -14.19
N PHE A 110 6.50 14.63 -13.62
CA PHE A 110 5.40 14.28 -12.73
C PHE A 110 5.56 14.87 -11.33
N ALA A 111 6.78 15.00 -10.80
CA ALA A 111 7.05 15.64 -9.51
C ALA A 111 6.65 17.13 -9.48
N ALA A 112 6.47 17.78 -10.61
CA ALA A 112 5.90 19.12 -10.69
C ALA A 112 4.43 19.17 -10.23
N ASN A 113 3.71 18.04 -10.24
CA ASN A 113 2.36 17.95 -9.69
C ASN A 113 2.40 17.58 -8.20
N PRO A 114 1.86 18.41 -7.30
CA PRO A 114 1.94 18.16 -5.86
C PRO A 114 1.20 16.90 -5.39
N LYS A 115 0.36 16.30 -6.23
CA LYS A 115 -0.30 15.03 -5.94
C LYS A 115 0.52 13.81 -6.37
N PHE A 116 1.58 13.95 -7.18
CA PHE A 116 2.49 12.86 -7.49
C PHE A 116 3.45 12.65 -6.31
N ARG A 117 3.28 11.53 -5.60
CA ARG A 117 3.97 11.29 -4.32
C ARG A 117 5.12 10.31 -4.40
N GLY A 118 5.13 9.46 -5.41
CA GLY A 118 6.16 8.44 -5.56
C GLY A 118 5.95 7.57 -6.77
N VAL A 119 6.74 6.51 -6.83
CA VAL A 119 6.64 5.47 -7.87
C VAL A 119 6.63 4.08 -7.24
N ARG A 120 6.06 3.11 -7.95
CA ARG A 120 6.11 1.71 -7.54
C ARG A 120 7.03 0.89 -8.42
N TRP A 121 8.03 0.24 -7.82
CA TRP A 121 8.84 -0.76 -8.51
C TRP A 121 8.41 -2.17 -8.12
N ARG A 122 8.44 -3.07 -9.11
CA ARG A 122 8.00 -4.46 -8.98
C ARG A 122 9.07 -5.44 -9.40
N GLY A 123 9.08 -6.61 -8.74
CA GLY A 123 9.86 -7.77 -9.15
C GLY A 123 11.32 -7.46 -9.43
N GLY A 124 11.76 -7.70 -10.66
CA GLY A 124 13.15 -7.52 -11.09
C GLY A 124 13.68 -6.09 -11.05
N LEU A 125 12.80 -5.06 -11.03
CA LEU A 125 13.21 -3.66 -10.88
C LEU A 125 13.79 -3.37 -9.50
N VAL A 126 13.47 -4.19 -8.49
CA VAL A 126 13.98 -4.06 -7.13
C VAL A 126 15.32 -4.79 -6.96
N ASP A 127 15.71 -5.64 -7.91
CA ASP A 127 16.92 -6.45 -7.83
C ASP A 127 18.18 -5.58 -8.06
N ILE A 128 18.64 -4.97 -6.97
CA ILE A 128 19.82 -4.10 -6.96
C ILE A 128 21.11 -4.82 -7.37
N ASP A 129 21.15 -6.15 -7.32
CA ASP A 129 22.34 -6.92 -7.69
C ASP A 129 22.42 -7.15 -9.22
N LYS A 130 21.27 -7.13 -9.90
CA LYS A 130 21.20 -7.25 -11.36
C LYS A 130 21.48 -5.95 -12.09
N ASN A 131 21.02 -4.82 -11.53
CA ASN A 131 21.08 -3.52 -12.20
C ASN A 131 21.41 -2.39 -11.20
N PRO A 132 22.57 -2.48 -10.51
CA PRO A 132 22.87 -1.60 -9.38
C PRO A 132 22.92 -0.12 -9.78
N GLU A 133 23.48 0.20 -10.95
CA GLU A 133 23.62 1.58 -11.40
C GLU A 133 22.28 2.28 -11.60
N ASN A 134 21.36 1.67 -12.35
CA ASN A 134 20.07 2.25 -12.65
C ASN A 134 19.17 2.31 -11.42
N VAL A 135 19.16 1.24 -10.62
CA VAL A 135 18.36 1.18 -9.38
C VAL A 135 18.82 2.25 -8.38
N LEU A 136 20.13 2.37 -8.15
CA LEU A 136 20.68 3.37 -7.22
C LEU A 136 20.52 4.79 -7.73
N ARG A 137 20.77 5.02 -9.03
CA ARG A 137 20.53 6.31 -9.66
C ARG A 137 19.07 6.72 -9.53
N GLY A 138 18.16 5.83 -9.92
CA GLY A 138 16.72 6.09 -9.84
C GLY A 138 16.25 6.40 -8.42
N ALA A 139 16.71 5.63 -7.43
CA ALA A 139 16.38 5.86 -6.03
C ALA A 139 16.88 7.24 -5.53
N LYS A 140 18.09 7.67 -5.90
CA LYS A 140 18.62 9.00 -5.56
C LYS A 140 17.80 10.11 -6.21
N VAL A 141 17.45 9.95 -7.49
CA VAL A 141 16.60 10.93 -8.21
C VAL A 141 15.23 11.06 -7.53
N LEU A 142 14.61 9.97 -7.08
CA LEU A 142 13.37 10.04 -6.31
C LEU A 142 13.54 10.80 -5.00
N ALA A 143 14.60 10.51 -4.23
CA ALA A 143 14.89 11.20 -2.98
C ALA A 143 15.11 12.71 -3.19
N GLU A 144 15.88 13.12 -4.21
CA GLU A 144 16.13 14.50 -4.57
C GLU A 144 14.85 15.30 -4.90
N HIS A 145 13.85 14.62 -5.47
CA HIS A 145 12.54 15.21 -5.77
C HIS A 145 11.52 15.06 -4.61
N GLY A 146 11.94 14.53 -3.45
CA GLY A 146 11.07 14.34 -2.29
C GLY A 146 9.98 13.29 -2.51
N LEU A 147 10.13 12.43 -3.51
CA LEU A 147 9.22 11.32 -3.81
C LEU A 147 9.53 10.11 -2.95
N GLU A 148 8.54 9.25 -2.75
CA GLU A 148 8.71 7.98 -2.08
C GLU A 148 8.86 6.83 -3.10
N LEU A 149 9.25 5.64 -2.62
CA LEU A 149 9.36 4.42 -3.41
C LEU A 149 8.54 3.28 -2.79
N ASP A 150 7.43 2.93 -3.43
CA ASP A 150 6.67 1.71 -3.16
C ASP A 150 7.40 0.48 -3.75
N LEU A 151 7.68 -0.53 -2.93
CA LEU A 151 8.25 -1.79 -3.38
C LEU A 151 7.23 -2.92 -3.31
N ASN A 152 7.02 -3.60 -4.44
CA ASN A 152 6.07 -4.69 -4.55
C ASN A 152 6.72 -5.96 -5.10
N GLY A 153 6.61 -7.07 -4.36
CA GLY A 153 7.17 -8.36 -4.75
C GLY A 153 6.97 -9.43 -3.69
N SER A 154 7.58 -10.60 -3.91
CA SER A 154 7.66 -11.64 -2.88
C SER A 154 8.67 -11.27 -1.79
N ASN A 155 8.71 -12.04 -0.71
CA ASN A 155 9.71 -11.87 0.35
C ASN A 155 11.18 -11.93 -0.12
N ALA A 156 11.44 -12.46 -1.33
CA ALA A 156 12.76 -12.41 -1.96
C ALA A 156 13.26 -10.98 -2.25
N MET A 157 12.37 -9.97 -2.28
CA MET A 157 12.78 -8.58 -2.45
C MET A 157 13.36 -7.95 -1.17
N LEU A 158 13.11 -8.50 0.03
CA LEU A 158 13.48 -7.88 1.30
C LEU A 158 14.98 -7.61 1.44
N PRO A 159 15.91 -8.52 1.04
CA PRO A 159 17.35 -8.23 1.04
C PRO A 159 17.73 -7.06 0.13
N HIS A 160 17.10 -6.93 -1.05
CA HIS A 160 17.36 -5.85 -1.98
C HIS A 160 16.80 -4.52 -1.44
N ALA A 161 15.60 -4.55 -0.83
CA ALA A 161 15.02 -3.41 -0.14
C ALA A 161 15.92 -2.91 1.01
N LEU A 162 16.48 -3.83 1.80
CA LEU A 162 17.44 -3.51 2.86
C LEU A 162 18.66 -2.78 2.31
N LYS A 163 19.31 -3.36 1.29
CA LYS A 163 20.50 -2.78 0.67
C LYS A 163 20.21 -1.39 0.08
N LEU A 164 19.05 -1.23 -0.57
CA LEU A 164 18.63 0.05 -1.14
C LEU A 164 18.37 1.11 -0.07
N ALA A 165 17.62 0.75 0.98
CA ALA A 165 17.28 1.66 2.08
C ALA A 165 18.52 2.13 2.86
N GLU A 166 19.52 1.27 3.03
CA GLU A 166 20.79 1.63 3.67
C GLU A 166 21.68 2.51 2.76
N THR A 167 21.60 2.30 1.44
CA THR A 167 22.42 3.05 0.48
C THR A 167 21.85 4.44 0.19
N VAL A 168 20.51 4.59 0.27
CA VAL A 168 19.80 5.86 0.03
C VAL A 168 18.88 6.17 1.23
N PRO A 169 19.46 6.55 2.39
CA PRO A 169 18.70 6.69 3.64
C PRO A 169 17.70 7.85 3.62
N ASP A 170 17.88 8.83 2.74
CA ASP A 170 16.96 9.95 2.57
C ASP A 170 15.70 9.60 1.76
N LEU A 171 15.68 8.42 1.10
CA LEU A 171 14.52 7.94 0.37
C LEU A 171 13.52 7.32 1.33
N ARG A 172 12.30 7.85 1.38
CA ARG A 172 11.19 7.16 2.03
C ARG A 172 10.78 5.97 1.20
N MET A 173 10.69 4.80 1.82
CA MET A 173 10.31 3.57 1.15
C MET A 173 9.10 2.94 1.82
N VAL A 174 8.20 2.38 1.02
CA VAL A 174 7.02 1.68 1.49
C VAL A 174 7.03 0.25 0.93
N ILE A 175 7.10 -0.73 1.81
CA ILE A 175 7.00 -2.14 1.43
C ILE A 175 5.53 -2.52 1.32
N ASN A 176 5.08 -2.87 0.13
CA ASN A 176 3.68 -3.22 -0.13
C ASN A 176 3.36 -4.65 0.33
N HIS A 177 2.08 -4.87 0.63
CA HIS A 177 1.48 -6.20 0.75
C HIS A 177 2.21 -7.11 1.74
N LEU A 178 2.39 -6.61 2.98
CA LEU A 178 3.00 -7.36 4.09
C LEU A 178 4.42 -7.85 3.77
N GLY A 179 5.11 -7.24 2.79
CA GLY A 179 6.43 -7.69 2.35
C GLY A 179 6.43 -9.07 1.68
N GLY A 180 5.32 -9.45 1.07
CA GLY A 180 5.18 -10.74 0.38
C GLY A 180 5.14 -11.94 1.32
N SER A 181 4.47 -11.81 2.47
CA SER A 181 4.37 -12.82 3.54
C SER A 181 3.88 -14.18 3.07
N GLY A 182 3.06 -14.22 2.03
CA GLY A 182 2.25 -15.38 1.68
C GLY A 182 1.06 -15.51 2.62
N ASP A 183 0.66 -16.75 2.94
CA ASP A 183 -0.46 -17.01 3.84
C ASP A 183 -0.30 -16.27 5.19
N PRO A 184 -1.25 -15.40 5.57
CA PRO A 184 -1.18 -14.67 6.83
C PRO A 184 -1.10 -15.55 8.09
N ALA A 185 -1.66 -16.75 8.03
CA ALA A 185 -1.61 -17.72 9.14
C ALA A 185 -0.29 -18.51 9.17
N ALA A 186 0.42 -18.63 8.03
CA ALA A 186 1.63 -19.42 7.89
C ALA A 186 2.61 -18.76 6.91
N THR A 187 3.31 -17.74 7.39
CA THR A 187 4.19 -16.91 6.55
C THR A 187 5.33 -17.70 5.90
N LYS A 188 5.79 -17.23 4.74
CA LYS A 188 6.86 -17.89 3.97
C LYS A 188 8.18 -17.96 4.76
N PRO A 189 8.96 -19.04 4.57
CA PRO A 189 10.27 -19.16 5.20
C PRO A 189 11.16 -17.94 4.95
N GLY A 190 11.79 -17.41 6.02
CA GLY A 190 12.69 -16.28 5.97
C GLY A 190 12.03 -14.90 5.89
N TRP A 191 10.71 -14.82 5.70
CA TRP A 191 9.99 -13.56 5.71
C TRP A 191 10.12 -12.83 7.04
N ASP A 192 9.90 -13.52 8.14
CA ASP A 192 10.00 -13.02 9.51
C ASP A 192 11.35 -12.36 9.80
N LYS A 193 12.44 -13.04 9.41
CA LYS A 193 13.81 -12.53 9.58
C LYS A 193 14.08 -11.32 8.68
N GLY A 194 13.65 -11.38 7.42
CA GLY A 194 13.83 -10.29 6.46
C GLY A 194 13.12 -9.02 6.91
N VAL A 195 11.87 -9.14 7.36
CA VAL A 195 11.07 -8.05 7.92
C VAL A 195 11.71 -7.46 9.18
N ALA A 196 12.16 -8.32 10.12
CA ALA A 196 12.78 -7.87 11.35
C ALA A 196 14.08 -7.10 11.11
N ILE A 197 14.94 -7.56 10.21
CA ILE A 197 16.18 -6.88 9.86
C ILE A 197 15.90 -5.53 9.23
N LEU A 198 14.99 -5.49 8.24
CA LEU A 198 14.60 -4.26 7.54
C LEU A 198 14.05 -3.22 8.53
N ALA A 199 13.12 -3.62 9.39
CA ALA A 199 12.50 -2.75 10.37
C ALA A 199 13.50 -2.14 11.36
N ARG A 200 14.49 -2.93 11.81
CA ARG A 200 15.47 -2.48 12.79
C ARG A 200 16.57 -1.60 12.21
N ARG A 201 16.97 -1.86 10.97
CA ARG A 201 18.11 -1.16 10.36
C ARG A 201 17.71 0.06 9.52
N CYS A 202 16.47 0.11 9.03
CA CYS A 202 16.02 1.11 8.08
C CYS A 202 14.84 1.94 8.64
N PRO A 203 15.09 3.05 9.36
CA PRO A 203 14.03 3.90 9.91
C PRO A 203 13.21 4.63 8.85
N ASN A 204 13.73 4.75 7.63
CA ASN A 204 13.09 5.33 6.46
C ASN A 204 12.12 4.38 5.74
N VAL A 205 11.92 3.16 6.25
CA VAL A 205 11.06 2.15 5.66
C VAL A 205 9.76 1.99 6.44
N TYR A 206 8.64 2.04 5.73
CA TYR A 206 7.28 1.77 6.20
C TYR A 206 6.79 0.43 5.65
N MET A 207 5.89 -0.22 6.38
CA MET A 207 5.24 -1.45 5.95
C MET A 207 3.75 -1.19 5.72
N LYS A 208 3.28 -1.45 4.51
CA LYS A 208 1.87 -1.35 4.15
C LYS A 208 1.17 -2.67 4.46
N VAL A 209 0.23 -2.61 5.40
CA VAL A 209 -0.69 -3.72 5.68
C VAL A 209 -1.79 -3.65 4.64
N SER A 210 -1.57 -4.36 3.54
CA SER A 210 -2.46 -4.44 2.37
C SER A 210 -2.37 -5.82 1.73
N ALA A 211 -3.29 -6.15 0.85
CA ALA A 211 -3.43 -7.49 0.27
C ALA A 211 -3.50 -8.60 1.35
N LEU A 212 -4.21 -8.31 2.44
CA LEU A 212 -4.27 -9.20 3.59
C LEU A 212 -5.08 -10.47 3.28
N VAL A 213 -6.23 -10.31 2.62
CA VAL A 213 -7.17 -11.40 2.33
C VAL A 213 -6.83 -12.14 1.04
N GLU A 214 -6.18 -11.47 0.08
CA GLU A 214 -5.83 -12.06 -1.22
C GLU A 214 -4.65 -13.04 -1.14
N GLN A 215 -3.87 -12.98 -0.05
CA GLN A 215 -2.77 -13.91 0.19
C GLN A 215 -3.21 -15.22 0.84
N VAL A 216 -4.48 -15.33 1.22
CA VAL A 216 -5.05 -16.58 1.77
C VAL A 216 -5.18 -17.62 0.64
N PRO A 217 -4.54 -18.77 0.74
CA PRO A 217 -4.59 -19.79 -0.31
C PRO A 217 -6.01 -20.30 -0.57
N GLY A 218 -6.43 -20.29 -1.83
CA GLY A 218 -7.73 -20.82 -2.26
C GLY A 218 -8.94 -20.01 -1.77
N ALA A 219 -8.76 -18.77 -1.32
CA ALA A 219 -9.84 -18.00 -0.71
C ALA A 219 -10.96 -17.60 -1.69
N GLU A 220 -10.66 -17.27 -2.94
CA GLU A 220 -11.58 -16.90 -4.05
C GLU A 220 -12.92 -16.28 -3.58
N GLY A 221 -12.86 -15.16 -2.85
CA GLY A 221 -14.02 -14.46 -2.27
C GLY A 221 -14.47 -14.96 -0.90
N ALA A 222 -13.83 -16.00 -0.36
CA ALA A 222 -14.19 -16.65 0.91
C ALA A 222 -13.03 -16.65 1.93
N ALA A 223 -12.19 -15.60 1.93
CA ALA A 223 -11.15 -15.47 2.95
C ALA A 223 -11.74 -15.45 4.37
N PRO A 224 -11.04 -16.02 5.37
CA PRO A 224 -11.48 -15.99 6.76
C PRO A 224 -11.82 -14.56 7.22
N ARG A 225 -12.92 -14.45 7.97
CA ARG A 225 -13.39 -13.14 8.49
C ARG A 225 -12.99 -12.91 9.94
N GLU A 226 -12.42 -13.91 10.56
CA GLU A 226 -11.99 -13.90 11.96
C GLU A 226 -10.56 -13.35 12.05
N LEU A 227 -10.35 -12.31 12.86
CA LEU A 227 -9.05 -11.69 13.08
C LEU A 227 -7.98 -12.71 13.49
N ALA A 228 -8.37 -13.75 14.23
CA ALA A 228 -7.46 -14.79 14.71
C ALA A 228 -6.60 -15.43 13.61
N TYR A 229 -7.13 -15.56 12.39
CA TYR A 229 -6.40 -16.11 11.25
C TYR A 229 -5.21 -15.22 10.84
N TYR A 230 -5.33 -13.90 10.99
CA TYR A 230 -4.37 -12.90 10.54
C TYR A 230 -3.40 -12.45 11.65
N LEU A 231 -3.66 -12.83 12.91
CA LEU A 231 -2.81 -12.45 14.04
C LEU A 231 -1.33 -12.79 13.86
N PRO A 232 -0.94 -13.97 13.31
CA PRO A 232 0.48 -14.29 13.17
C PRO A 232 1.26 -13.25 12.37
N VAL A 233 0.75 -12.80 11.24
CA VAL A 233 1.41 -11.79 10.42
C VAL A 233 1.30 -10.39 11.03
N LEU A 234 0.13 -10.02 11.55
CA LEU A 234 -0.13 -8.67 12.09
C LEU A 234 0.67 -8.41 13.37
N GLU A 235 0.72 -9.38 14.30
CA GLU A 235 1.51 -9.26 15.54
C GLU A 235 3.01 -9.21 15.26
N HIS A 236 3.50 -9.97 14.28
CA HIS A 236 4.90 -9.90 13.88
C HIS A 236 5.25 -8.51 13.33
N LEU A 237 4.43 -7.98 12.42
CA LEU A 237 4.65 -6.63 11.87
C LEU A 237 4.57 -5.55 12.95
N TRP A 238 3.60 -5.64 13.85
CA TRP A 238 3.47 -4.72 14.98
C TRP A 238 4.71 -4.74 15.87
N LYS A 239 5.20 -5.94 16.21
CA LYS A 239 6.40 -6.11 17.03
C LYS A 239 7.65 -5.48 16.40
N GLU A 240 7.83 -5.62 15.09
CA GLU A 240 9.06 -5.19 14.43
C GLU A 240 9.02 -3.73 13.95
N PHE A 241 7.91 -3.26 13.36
CA PHE A 241 7.77 -1.89 12.87
C PHE A 241 7.23 -0.91 13.91
N GLY A 242 6.57 -1.39 14.97
CA GLY A 242 5.94 -0.56 15.98
C GLY A 242 4.76 0.25 15.44
N GLU A 243 4.31 1.22 16.22
CA GLU A 243 3.14 2.04 15.90
C GLU A 243 3.40 3.12 14.83
N ASP A 244 4.68 3.48 14.59
CA ASP A 244 5.04 4.66 13.78
C ASP A 244 5.27 4.35 12.29
N ARG A 245 5.37 3.07 11.90
CA ARG A 245 5.76 2.70 10.54
C ARG A 245 4.89 1.65 9.87
N LEU A 246 3.71 1.39 10.41
CA LEU A 246 2.66 0.62 9.76
C LEU A 246 1.63 1.56 9.15
N ILE A 247 1.19 1.27 7.92
CA ILE A 247 0.19 2.08 7.20
C ILE A 247 -0.91 1.20 6.60
N TYR A 248 -2.13 1.74 6.56
CA TYR A 248 -3.30 1.08 5.99
C TYR A 248 -3.34 1.15 4.46
N GLY A 249 -3.73 0.05 3.82
CA GLY A 249 -4.09 0.01 2.40
C GLY A 249 -5.03 -1.16 2.12
N SER A 250 -6.14 -0.91 1.45
CA SER A 250 -7.12 -1.96 1.14
C SER A 250 -6.69 -2.89 0.02
N ASN A 251 -5.92 -2.40 -0.94
CA ASN A 251 -5.66 -3.01 -2.24
C ASN A 251 -6.93 -3.16 -3.11
N TRP A 252 -7.96 -2.32 -2.86
CA TRP A 252 -9.19 -2.36 -3.64
C TRP A 252 -8.96 -1.85 -5.08
N PRO A 253 -9.57 -2.47 -6.12
CA PRO A 253 -10.57 -3.54 -6.09
C PRO A 253 -9.97 -4.96 -6.06
N VAL A 254 -8.66 -5.13 -6.00
CA VAL A 254 -8.02 -6.45 -6.03
C VAL A 254 -8.40 -7.28 -4.80
N SER A 255 -8.60 -6.63 -3.65
CA SER A 255 -9.05 -7.27 -2.40
C SER A 255 -10.39 -8.01 -2.52
N ASP A 256 -11.26 -7.60 -3.47
CA ASP A 256 -12.53 -8.30 -3.71
C ASP A 256 -12.33 -9.76 -4.17
N ARG A 257 -11.10 -10.14 -4.56
CA ARG A 257 -10.73 -11.56 -4.82
C ARG A 257 -10.77 -12.41 -3.55
N GLY A 258 -10.50 -11.84 -2.39
CA GLY A 258 -10.48 -12.54 -1.11
C GLY A 258 -11.72 -12.25 -0.27
N ALA A 259 -12.06 -10.97 -0.12
CA ALA A 259 -13.21 -10.53 0.67
C ALA A 259 -13.63 -9.10 0.28
N PRO A 260 -14.89 -8.70 0.56
CA PRO A 260 -15.37 -7.33 0.35
C PRO A 260 -14.62 -6.32 1.22
N TYR A 261 -14.64 -5.04 0.78
CA TYR A 261 -13.92 -3.92 1.42
C TYR A 261 -14.18 -3.82 2.94
N GLU A 262 -15.43 -3.94 3.37
CA GLU A 262 -15.81 -3.86 4.79
C GLU A 262 -15.16 -4.94 5.65
N VAL A 263 -14.91 -6.12 5.10
CA VAL A 263 -14.21 -7.21 5.81
C VAL A 263 -12.73 -6.87 5.96
N VAL A 264 -12.07 -6.43 4.90
CA VAL A 264 -10.66 -6.02 4.92
C VAL A 264 -10.44 -4.90 5.93
N PHE A 265 -11.28 -3.86 5.88
CA PHE A 265 -11.23 -2.74 6.82
C PHE A 265 -11.54 -3.18 8.25
N GLY A 266 -12.57 -4.01 8.43
CA GLY A 266 -13.00 -4.53 9.74
C GLY A 266 -11.88 -5.28 10.47
N LEU A 267 -11.17 -6.16 9.77
CA LEU A 267 -10.05 -6.94 10.33
C LEU A 267 -8.94 -6.04 10.89
N VAL A 268 -8.47 -5.08 10.12
CA VAL A 268 -7.38 -4.19 10.56
C VAL A 268 -7.87 -3.20 11.62
N ARG A 269 -9.12 -2.74 11.53
CA ARG A 269 -9.72 -1.88 12.56
C ARG A 269 -9.80 -2.59 13.91
N GLU A 270 -10.25 -3.83 13.93
CA GLU A 270 -10.31 -4.66 15.15
C GLU A 270 -8.93 -4.85 15.76
N PHE A 271 -7.92 -5.20 14.94
CA PHE A 271 -6.55 -5.36 15.39
C PHE A 271 -5.99 -4.09 16.03
N PHE A 272 -6.09 -2.95 15.34
CA PHE A 272 -5.50 -1.69 15.82
C PHE A 272 -6.32 -1.06 16.95
N ALA A 273 -7.62 -1.33 17.07
CA ALA A 273 -8.40 -0.97 18.26
C ALA A 273 -7.84 -1.65 19.52
N GLY A 274 -7.41 -2.91 19.40
CA GLY A 274 -6.71 -3.63 20.48
C GLY A 274 -5.34 -3.05 20.86
N LYS A 275 -4.73 -2.22 20.00
CA LYS A 275 -3.47 -1.51 20.26
C LYS A 275 -3.66 -0.11 20.86
N GLY A 276 -4.90 0.39 20.90
CA GLY A 276 -5.28 1.66 21.50
C GLY A 276 -5.44 2.80 20.49
N GLU A 277 -6.06 3.91 20.95
CA GLU A 277 -6.43 5.06 20.12
C GLU A 277 -5.23 5.70 19.41
N GLY A 278 -4.10 5.88 20.11
CA GLY A 278 -2.88 6.45 19.53
C GLY A 278 -2.34 5.64 18.36
N ALA A 279 -2.33 4.31 18.49
CA ALA A 279 -1.90 3.40 17.43
C ALA A 279 -2.87 3.41 16.23
N MET A 280 -4.19 3.49 16.48
CA MET A 280 -5.18 3.63 15.41
C MET A 280 -4.96 4.90 14.59
N GLU A 281 -4.81 6.05 15.25
CA GLU A 281 -4.57 7.33 14.59
C GLU A 281 -3.30 7.31 13.73
N LYS A 282 -2.22 6.72 14.24
CA LYS A 282 -0.97 6.54 13.49
C LYS A 282 -1.15 5.64 12.27
N TYR A 283 -1.70 4.46 12.48
CA TYR A 283 -1.88 3.46 11.43
C TYR A 283 -2.81 3.93 10.30
N PHE A 284 -3.96 4.52 10.66
CA PHE A 284 -4.97 4.87 9.66
C PHE A 284 -4.69 6.15 8.88
N TRP A 285 -3.86 7.07 9.41
CA TRP A 285 -3.59 8.30 8.65
C TRP A 285 -2.26 9.00 8.94
N LYS A 286 -1.80 9.11 10.21
CA LYS A 286 -0.62 9.95 10.53
C LYS A 286 0.64 9.43 9.84
N ASN A 287 0.86 8.11 9.91
CA ASN A 287 2.03 7.49 9.28
C ASN A 287 1.97 7.61 7.75
N ALA A 288 0.78 7.53 7.15
CA ALA A 288 0.60 7.70 5.72
C ALA A 288 1.01 9.10 5.25
N LEU A 289 0.66 10.16 6.01
CA LEU A 289 1.09 11.52 5.68
C LEU A 289 2.61 11.64 5.64
N VAL A 290 3.32 11.02 6.59
CA VAL A 290 4.78 11.05 6.65
C VAL A 290 5.38 10.21 5.52
N ALA A 291 4.91 8.96 5.33
CA ALA A 291 5.41 8.05 4.32
C ALA A 291 5.34 8.65 2.90
N TYR A 292 4.20 9.27 2.57
CA TYR A 292 3.97 9.87 1.24
C TYR A 292 4.28 11.37 1.16
N GLY A 293 4.76 11.99 2.23
CA GLY A 293 5.08 13.42 2.26
C GLY A 293 3.85 14.31 1.97
N VAL A 294 2.65 13.88 2.38
CA VAL A 294 1.42 14.67 2.24
C VAL A 294 1.37 15.69 3.37
N LYS A 295 1.17 16.95 3.02
CA LYS A 295 1.08 18.07 3.98
C LYS A 295 -0.36 18.34 4.37
#